data_dc1557ec77d14a66e5b3269d080dd1b9
#
_entry.id   dc1557ec77d14a66e5b3269d080dd1b9
#
_cell.length_a   1.000
_cell.length_b   1.000
_cell.length_c   1.000
_cell.angle_alpha   90.00
_cell.angle_beta   90.00
_cell.angle_gamma   90.00
#
_symmetry.space_group_name_H-M   'P 1'
#
loop_
_entity.id
_entity.type
_entity.pdbx_description
1 polymer ?
#
loop_
_entity_poly.entity_id
_entity_poly.type
_entity_poly.pdbx_seq_one_letter_code
_entity_poly.pdbx_strand_id
1 'polypeptide(L)'
;LETGEEKKEWKKAAYYRYWMHMAHHDNPAHIGMRTKRYKLIYFYGCNYQGEYQTPAGWELYDIKKDPKEAKNIYDDPKNANLISSLKNWMAKLRKKVGDDGSHYPACEEIVQEFWDYSEADQEKARKISGEYLSRRKAELTSGLLNSKTFGKP
;
A
#
# COMPACT_ATOMS: atom_id res chain seq x y z
N LEU A 1 21.91 6.79 28.81
CA LEU A 1 20.57 6.33 28.45
C LEU A 1 19.61 7.37 28.96
N GLU A 2 19.06 8.14 28.03
CA GLU A 2 18.16 9.25 28.31
C GLU A 2 16.88 8.73 28.97
N THR A 3 16.42 9.46 29.97
CA THR A 3 15.14 9.28 30.66
C THR A 3 14.02 9.07 29.60
N GLY A 4 13.25 8.02 29.71
CA GLY A 4 12.21 7.63 28.75
C GLY A 4 11.03 8.61 28.66
N GLU A 5 11.26 9.91 28.88
CA GLU A 5 10.27 10.96 28.68
C GLU A 5 10.05 11.21 27.20
N GLU A 6 8.82 11.01 26.74
CA GLU A 6 8.40 11.37 25.38
C GLU A 6 8.63 12.88 25.16
N LYS A 7 9.46 13.22 24.17
CA LYS A 7 9.56 14.62 23.74
C LYS A 7 8.17 15.13 23.36
N LYS A 8 7.76 16.29 23.89
CA LYS A 8 6.45 16.90 23.62
C LYS A 8 6.11 17.07 22.14
N GLU A 9 7.12 17.02 21.27
CA GLU A 9 7.00 17.18 19.81
C GLU A 9 7.22 15.86 19.02
N TRP A 10 7.07 14.69 19.66
CA TRP A 10 7.22 13.44 18.95
C TRP A 10 6.21 13.32 17.82
N LYS A 11 6.65 12.81 16.66
CA LYS A 11 5.78 12.58 15.49
C LYS A 11 4.59 11.72 15.88
N LYS A 12 3.38 12.25 15.66
CA LYS A 12 2.12 11.53 15.97
C LYS A 12 1.85 10.37 14.98
N ALA A 13 2.46 10.42 13.80
CA ALA A 13 2.41 9.37 12.79
C ALA A 13 3.70 9.32 11.99
N ALA A 14 4.07 8.11 11.54
CA ALA A 14 5.10 7.86 10.55
C ALA A 14 4.46 7.51 9.22
N TYR A 15 4.91 8.13 8.13
CA TYR A 15 4.59 7.79 6.76
C TYR A 15 5.75 7.01 6.16
N TYR A 16 5.44 6.04 5.29
CA TYR A 16 6.42 5.29 4.52
C TYR A 16 5.88 4.90 3.15
N ARG A 17 6.77 4.65 2.19
CA ARG A 17 6.46 4.09 0.88
C ARG A 17 7.42 2.95 0.57
N TYR A 18 6.88 1.84 0.08
CA TYR A 18 7.61 0.69 -0.43
C TYR A 18 7.55 0.69 -1.95
N TRP A 19 8.70 0.91 -2.59
CA TRP A 19 8.81 1.05 -4.04
C TRP A 19 9.11 -0.24 -4.79
N MET A 20 9.68 -1.22 -4.09
CA MET A 20 10.22 -2.46 -4.67
C MET A 20 9.12 -3.43 -5.05
N HIS A 21 8.23 -3.00 -5.96
CA HIS A 21 7.08 -3.79 -6.40
C HIS A 21 7.49 -5.20 -6.83
N MET A 22 6.98 -6.24 -6.14
CA MET A 22 7.22 -7.66 -6.41
C MET A 22 8.69 -8.09 -6.45
N ALA A 23 9.63 -7.22 -6.04
CA ALA A 23 11.07 -7.49 -6.13
C ALA A 23 11.53 -8.52 -5.10
N HIS A 24 10.98 -8.48 -3.88
CA HIS A 24 11.32 -9.39 -2.81
C HIS A 24 10.04 -9.93 -2.16
N HIS A 25 9.98 -11.25 -1.96
CA HIS A 25 8.87 -11.93 -1.29
C HIS A 25 7.49 -11.68 -1.90
N ASP A 26 7.45 -11.36 -3.21
CA ASP A 26 6.21 -11.02 -3.93
C ASP A 26 5.37 -9.93 -3.23
N ASN A 27 6.05 -8.98 -2.58
CA ASN A 27 5.40 -7.91 -1.84
C ASN A 27 5.02 -6.76 -2.78
N PRO A 28 3.72 -6.42 -2.91
CA PRO A 28 3.29 -5.34 -3.78
C PRO A 28 3.74 -3.97 -3.27
N ALA A 29 3.99 -3.06 -4.21
CA ALA A 29 4.27 -1.67 -3.88
C ALA A 29 3.11 -1.04 -3.11
N HIS A 30 3.43 -0.32 -2.05
CA HIS A 30 2.42 0.24 -1.16
C HIS A 30 2.92 1.50 -0.45
N ILE A 31 1.98 2.28 0.01
CA ILE A 31 2.20 3.38 0.95
C ILE A 31 1.52 3.06 2.26
N GLY A 32 2.05 3.58 3.34
CA GLY A 32 1.47 3.33 4.65
C GLY A 32 1.69 4.45 5.64
N MET A 33 0.84 4.44 6.64
CA MET A 33 0.94 5.32 7.79
C MET A 33 0.76 4.51 9.06
N ARG A 34 1.64 4.75 10.03
CA ARG A 34 1.54 4.16 11.36
C ARG A 34 1.44 5.26 12.42
N THR A 35 0.44 5.14 13.27
CA THR A 35 0.27 5.91 14.50
C THR A 35 0.62 5.05 15.71
N LYS A 36 0.44 5.56 16.93
CA LYS A 36 0.55 4.75 18.16
C LYS A 36 -0.50 3.62 18.25
N ARG A 37 -1.61 3.72 17.51
CA ARG A 37 -2.71 2.77 17.60
C ARG A 37 -3.08 2.12 16.29
N TYR A 38 -3.03 2.85 15.18
CA TYR A 38 -3.50 2.35 13.90
C TYR A 38 -2.37 2.29 12.87
N LYS A 39 -2.43 1.27 12.02
CA LYS A 39 -1.62 1.15 10.82
C LYS A 39 -2.56 1.05 9.62
N LEU A 40 -2.44 2.00 8.69
CA LEU A 40 -3.18 2.03 7.44
C LEU A 40 -2.19 1.80 6.30
N ILE A 41 -2.51 0.86 5.41
CA ILE A 41 -1.69 0.53 4.25
C ILE A 41 -2.56 0.59 3.01
N TYR A 42 -2.01 1.16 1.95
CA TYR A 42 -2.60 1.16 0.62
C TYR A 42 -1.64 0.50 -0.37
N PHE A 43 -2.00 -0.67 -0.84
CA PHE A 43 -1.31 -1.37 -1.93
C PHE A 43 -1.82 -0.79 -3.24
N TYR A 44 -1.02 0.04 -3.90
CA TYR A 44 -1.36 0.57 -5.22
C TYR A 44 -0.91 -0.37 -6.35
N GLY A 45 -0.01 -1.30 -6.07
CA GLY A 45 0.23 -2.48 -6.88
C GLY A 45 0.86 -2.25 -8.24
N CYS A 46 1.79 -1.32 -8.40
CA CYS A 46 2.56 -1.16 -9.63
C CYS A 46 4.00 -0.69 -9.34
N ASN A 47 4.90 -0.82 -10.32
CA ASN A 47 6.22 -0.22 -10.24
C ASN A 47 6.14 1.31 -10.47
N TYR A 48 7.28 2.00 -10.40
CA TYR A 48 7.34 3.46 -10.57
C TYR A 48 6.97 3.94 -11.99
N GLN A 49 6.93 3.03 -12.97
CA GLN A 49 6.49 3.31 -14.35
C GLN A 49 5.00 3.03 -14.57
N GLY A 50 4.27 2.56 -13.54
CA GLY A 50 2.88 2.17 -13.64
C GLY A 50 2.66 0.79 -14.25
N GLU A 51 3.69 -0.03 -14.34
CA GLU A 51 3.67 -1.36 -14.96
C GLU A 51 3.56 -2.48 -13.92
N TYR A 52 3.36 -3.72 -14.41
CA TYR A 52 3.32 -4.95 -13.61
C TYR A 52 2.22 -4.94 -12.54
N GLN A 53 1.05 -4.42 -12.89
CA GLN A 53 -0.04 -4.23 -11.93
C GLN A 53 -0.42 -5.52 -11.21
N THR A 54 -0.56 -5.39 -9.89
CA THR A 54 -1.20 -6.35 -8.99
C THR A 54 -2.49 -5.74 -8.46
N PRO A 55 -3.40 -6.53 -7.86
CA PRO A 55 -4.61 -5.98 -7.27
C PRO A 55 -4.32 -4.87 -6.27
N ALA A 56 -5.00 -3.72 -6.42
CA ALA A 56 -4.99 -2.69 -5.41
C ALA A 56 -5.82 -3.10 -4.19
N GLY A 57 -5.46 -2.58 -3.03
CA GLY A 57 -6.21 -2.90 -1.81
C GLY A 57 -5.79 -2.06 -0.62
N TRP A 58 -6.66 -2.03 0.38
CA TRP A 58 -6.43 -1.33 1.62
C TRP A 58 -6.41 -2.28 2.81
N GLU A 59 -5.57 -1.97 3.77
CA GLU A 59 -5.53 -2.66 5.05
C GLU A 59 -5.51 -1.67 6.20
N LEU A 60 -6.28 -1.96 7.23
CA LEU A 60 -6.32 -1.20 8.48
C LEU A 60 -6.17 -2.14 9.66
N TYR A 61 -5.24 -1.84 10.55
CA TYR A 61 -4.99 -2.60 11.76
C TYR A 61 -5.07 -1.70 13.01
N ASP A 62 -5.77 -2.16 14.05
CA ASP A 62 -5.72 -1.59 15.40
C ASP A 62 -4.58 -2.28 16.16
N ILE A 63 -3.35 -1.83 15.95
CA ILE A 63 -2.13 -2.45 16.52
C ILE A 63 -2.06 -2.42 18.05
N LYS A 64 -2.94 -1.65 18.71
CA LYS A 64 -3.05 -1.69 20.16
C LYS A 64 -3.88 -2.88 20.62
N LYS A 65 -4.92 -3.28 19.87
CA LYS A 65 -5.78 -4.43 20.15
C LYS A 65 -5.27 -5.71 19.50
N ASP A 66 -4.67 -5.57 18.34
CA ASP A 66 -4.12 -6.65 17.52
C ASP A 66 -2.66 -6.35 17.17
N PRO A 67 -1.71 -6.53 18.09
CA PRO A 67 -0.30 -6.26 17.86
C PRO A 67 0.35 -7.20 16.84
N LYS A 68 -0.31 -8.30 16.46
CA LYS A 68 0.15 -9.24 15.43
C LYS A 68 -0.36 -8.89 14.03
N GLU A 69 -1.21 -7.87 13.92
CA GLU A 69 -1.80 -7.44 12.64
C GLU A 69 -2.49 -8.60 11.91
N ALA A 70 -3.18 -9.47 12.67
CA ALA A 70 -3.79 -10.70 12.14
C ALA A 70 -5.15 -10.43 11.49
N LYS A 71 -5.82 -9.31 11.83
CA LYS A 71 -7.16 -8.99 11.36
C LYS A 71 -7.18 -7.63 10.66
N ASN A 72 -7.33 -7.65 9.33
CA ASN A 72 -7.67 -6.45 8.58
C ASN A 72 -9.11 -6.01 8.92
N ILE A 73 -9.26 -4.77 9.38
CA ILE A 73 -10.55 -4.19 9.77
C ILE A 73 -11.00 -3.07 8.82
N TYR A 74 -10.39 -2.99 7.63
CA TYR A 74 -10.69 -1.93 6.66
C TYR A 74 -12.14 -2.01 6.16
N ASP A 75 -12.63 -3.21 5.86
CA ASP A 75 -13.96 -3.41 5.29
C ASP A 75 -15.11 -3.40 6.32
N ASP A 76 -14.82 -3.21 7.62
CA ASP A 76 -15.88 -3.08 8.63
C ASP A 76 -16.52 -1.68 8.52
N PRO A 77 -17.84 -1.59 8.20
CA PRO A 77 -18.54 -0.31 8.05
C PRO A 77 -18.45 0.60 9.27
N LYS A 78 -18.26 0.02 10.47
CA LYS A 78 -18.07 0.77 11.71
C LYS A 78 -16.83 1.66 11.70
N ASN A 79 -15.86 1.34 10.85
CA ASN A 79 -14.60 2.06 10.73
C ASN A 79 -14.61 3.15 9.64
N ALA A 80 -15.71 3.37 8.92
CA ALA A 80 -15.77 4.30 7.79
C ALA A 80 -15.25 5.71 8.12
N ASN A 81 -15.70 6.30 9.23
CA ASN A 81 -15.25 7.62 9.66
C ASN A 81 -13.77 7.63 10.08
N LEU A 82 -13.29 6.56 10.71
CA LEU A 82 -11.90 6.39 11.08
C LEU A 82 -11.03 6.29 9.81
N ILE A 83 -11.44 5.47 8.84
CA ILE A 83 -10.75 5.27 7.56
C ILE A 83 -10.64 6.60 6.82
N SER A 84 -11.73 7.35 6.67
CA SER A 84 -11.73 8.67 6.03
C SER A 84 -10.73 9.63 6.72
N SER A 85 -10.74 9.67 8.04
CA SER A 85 -9.82 10.51 8.83
C SER A 85 -8.36 10.11 8.64
N LEU A 86 -8.06 8.80 8.63
CA LEU A 86 -6.71 8.28 8.43
C LEU A 86 -6.21 8.49 6.99
N LYS A 87 -7.06 8.29 5.98
CA LYS A 87 -6.75 8.59 4.57
C LYS A 87 -6.39 10.06 4.39
N ASN A 88 -7.22 10.97 4.92
CA ASN A 88 -6.97 12.41 4.88
C ASN A 88 -5.64 12.77 5.58
N TRP A 89 -5.33 12.14 6.68
CA TRP A 89 -4.06 12.36 7.37
C TRP A 89 -2.89 11.83 6.56
N MET A 90 -2.99 10.63 6.00
CA MET A 90 -1.96 10.05 5.13
C MET A 90 -1.69 10.93 3.91
N ALA A 91 -2.73 11.46 3.24
CA ALA A 91 -2.60 12.38 2.12
C ALA A 91 -1.83 13.67 2.51
N LYS A 92 -2.11 14.22 3.70
CA LYS A 92 -1.35 15.37 4.24
C LYS A 92 0.11 15.04 4.52
N LEU A 93 0.39 13.83 5.04
CA LEU A 93 1.76 13.38 5.28
C LEU A 93 2.52 13.17 3.98
N ARG A 94 1.89 12.55 2.97
CA ARG A 94 2.45 12.40 1.61
C ARG A 94 2.91 13.76 1.08
N LYS A 95 1.99 14.72 1.06
CA LYS A 95 2.30 16.08 0.59
C LYS A 95 3.43 16.74 1.39
N LYS A 96 3.44 16.55 2.72
CA LYS A 96 4.47 17.13 3.59
C LYS A 96 5.87 16.61 3.32
N VAL A 97 6.01 15.35 2.88
CA VAL A 97 7.32 14.73 2.58
C VAL A 97 7.68 14.80 1.09
N GLY A 98 6.88 15.48 0.26
CA GLY A 98 7.12 15.61 -1.17
C GLY A 98 6.78 14.36 -1.99
N ASP A 99 6.02 13.42 -1.43
CA ASP A 99 5.49 12.26 -2.17
C ASP A 99 4.13 12.60 -2.77
N ASP A 100 4.12 13.56 -3.69
CA ASP A 100 2.93 14.11 -4.33
C ASP A 100 2.66 13.52 -5.73
N GLY A 101 3.47 12.56 -6.16
CA GLY A 101 3.35 11.90 -7.45
C GLY A 101 4.03 12.61 -8.61
N SER A 102 4.54 13.83 -8.43
CA SER A 102 5.12 14.64 -9.50
C SER A 102 6.32 13.98 -10.20
N HIS A 103 7.09 13.15 -9.48
CA HIS A 103 8.24 12.45 -10.02
C HIS A 103 7.89 11.19 -10.84
N TYR A 104 6.71 10.60 -10.60
CA TYR A 104 6.28 9.34 -11.21
C TYR A 104 4.79 9.40 -11.59
N PRO A 105 4.42 10.22 -12.60
CA PRO A 105 3.01 10.49 -12.92
C PRO A 105 2.22 9.23 -13.30
N ALA A 106 2.79 8.31 -14.08
CA ALA A 106 2.10 7.08 -14.46
C ALA A 106 1.78 6.17 -13.24
N CYS A 107 2.67 6.11 -12.26
CA CYS A 107 2.40 5.42 -11.01
C CYS A 107 1.34 6.16 -10.19
N GLU A 108 1.38 7.50 -10.17
CA GLU A 108 0.41 8.29 -9.41
C GLU A 108 -1.02 8.21 -10.00
N GLU A 109 -1.18 8.09 -11.31
CA GLU A 109 -2.48 7.82 -11.92
C GLU A 109 -3.12 6.57 -11.34
N ILE A 110 -2.34 5.48 -11.19
CA ILE A 110 -2.81 4.23 -10.58
C ILE A 110 -3.07 4.41 -9.08
N VAL A 111 -2.22 5.16 -8.37
CA VAL A 111 -2.43 5.48 -6.95
C VAL A 111 -3.77 6.20 -6.76
N GLN A 112 -4.10 7.17 -7.61
CA GLN A 112 -5.35 7.93 -7.51
C GLN A 112 -6.56 7.10 -7.92
N GLU A 113 -6.43 6.25 -8.91
CA GLU A 113 -7.53 5.45 -9.44
C GLU A 113 -8.23 4.58 -8.37
N PHE A 114 -7.46 3.99 -7.46
CA PHE A 114 -7.98 3.09 -6.42
C PHE A 114 -7.95 3.71 -5.01
N TRP A 115 -7.70 5.02 -4.91
CA TRP A 115 -7.64 5.68 -3.61
C TRP A 115 -8.97 5.66 -2.87
N ASP A 116 -10.06 5.95 -3.57
CA ASP A 116 -11.42 5.89 -3.06
C ASP A 116 -12.12 4.68 -3.69
N TYR A 117 -11.92 3.54 -3.08
CA TYR A 117 -12.36 2.23 -3.56
C TYR A 117 -13.87 2.15 -3.61
N SER A 118 -14.45 2.16 -4.81
CA SER A 118 -15.90 2.00 -5.06
C SER A 118 -16.23 0.55 -5.46
N GLU A 119 -17.51 0.21 -5.55
CA GLU A 119 -17.95 -1.11 -6.02
C GLU A 119 -17.51 -1.37 -7.48
N ALA A 120 -17.50 -0.34 -8.32
CA ALA A 120 -16.98 -0.43 -9.69
C ALA A 120 -15.47 -0.74 -9.72
N ASP A 121 -14.70 -0.20 -8.78
CA ASP A 121 -13.27 -0.45 -8.66
C ASP A 121 -12.98 -1.89 -8.20
N GLN A 122 -13.90 -2.51 -7.46
CA GLN A 122 -13.78 -3.93 -7.10
C GLN A 122 -13.83 -4.85 -8.31
N GLU A 123 -14.69 -4.57 -9.29
CA GLU A 123 -14.76 -5.32 -10.55
C GLU A 123 -13.44 -5.20 -11.33
N LYS A 124 -12.93 -3.98 -11.46
CA LYS A 124 -11.64 -3.73 -12.10
C LYS A 124 -10.48 -4.41 -11.36
N ALA A 125 -10.47 -4.35 -10.04
CA ALA A 125 -9.47 -5.04 -9.23
C ALA A 125 -9.52 -6.57 -9.38
N ARG A 126 -10.73 -7.15 -9.50
CA ARG A 126 -10.89 -8.59 -9.80
C ARG A 126 -10.31 -8.95 -11.16
N LYS A 127 -10.55 -8.13 -12.19
CA LYS A 127 -9.98 -8.33 -13.52
C LYS A 127 -8.45 -8.30 -13.47
N ILE A 128 -7.86 -7.28 -12.88
CA ILE A 128 -6.41 -7.16 -12.68
C ILE A 128 -5.87 -8.37 -11.92
N SER A 129 -6.59 -8.82 -10.88
CA SER A 129 -6.22 -10.01 -10.11
C SER A 129 -6.21 -11.27 -10.97
N GLY A 130 -7.22 -11.47 -11.83
CA GLY A 130 -7.30 -12.60 -12.76
C GLY A 130 -6.16 -12.59 -13.77
N GLU A 131 -5.85 -11.44 -14.34
CA GLU A 131 -4.74 -11.27 -15.28
C GLU A 131 -3.38 -11.52 -14.60
N TYR A 132 -3.18 -11.00 -13.40
CA TYR A 132 -1.99 -11.25 -12.59
C TYR A 132 -1.81 -12.75 -12.30
N LEU A 133 -2.84 -13.41 -11.79
CA LEU A 133 -2.78 -14.85 -11.47
C LEU A 133 -2.51 -15.70 -12.69
N SER A 134 -3.11 -15.37 -13.83
CA SER A 134 -2.91 -16.07 -15.11
C SER A 134 -1.47 -15.91 -15.59
N ARG A 135 -0.93 -14.69 -15.53
CA ARG A 135 0.47 -14.41 -15.87
C ARG A 135 1.41 -15.17 -14.93
N ARG A 136 1.18 -15.11 -13.63
CA ARG A 136 2.03 -15.77 -12.62
C ARG A 136 2.04 -17.28 -12.80
N LYS A 137 0.88 -17.88 -13.11
CA LYS A 137 0.78 -19.30 -13.42
C LYS A 137 1.58 -19.66 -14.68
N ALA A 138 1.51 -18.86 -15.74
CA ALA A 138 2.27 -19.07 -16.95
C ALA A 138 3.79 -18.99 -16.71
N GLU A 139 4.25 -18.02 -15.94
CA GLU A 139 5.66 -17.87 -15.52
C GLU A 139 6.17 -19.09 -14.75
N LEU A 140 5.38 -19.59 -13.80
CA LEU A 140 5.71 -20.79 -13.02
C LEU A 140 5.79 -22.03 -13.90
N THR A 141 4.87 -22.17 -14.87
CA THR A 141 4.81 -23.32 -15.78
C THR A 141 5.94 -23.30 -16.80
N SER A 142 6.36 -22.12 -17.27
CA SER A 142 7.41 -21.97 -18.28
C SER A 142 8.83 -22.03 -17.73
N GLY A 143 9.02 -22.13 -16.41
CA GLY A 143 10.35 -22.14 -15.79
C GLY A 143 11.10 -20.82 -15.88
N LEU A 144 10.47 -19.75 -16.34
CA LEU A 144 11.08 -18.43 -16.53
C LEU A 144 11.38 -17.69 -15.22
N LEU A 145 11.03 -18.25 -14.08
CA LEU A 145 11.32 -17.66 -12.76
C LEU A 145 12.82 -17.63 -12.38
N ASN A 146 13.67 -18.17 -13.22
CA ASN A 146 15.07 -18.37 -12.85
C ASN A 146 16.02 -17.28 -13.31
N SER A 147 15.68 -16.05 -13.54
CA SER A 147 16.78 -15.07 -13.64
C SER A 147 16.49 -13.67 -14.21
N LYS A 148 15.30 -13.35 -14.72
CA LYS A 148 15.18 -12.12 -15.55
C LYS A 148 14.18 -11.05 -15.09
N THR A 149 13.40 -11.27 -14.05
CA THR A 149 12.32 -10.34 -13.67
C THR A 149 12.66 -9.31 -12.59
N PHE A 150 13.86 -9.37 -12.05
CA PHE A 150 14.31 -8.32 -11.13
C PHE A 150 15.15 -7.34 -11.93
N GLY A 151 14.53 -6.26 -12.37
CA GLY A 151 15.19 -5.19 -13.07
C GLY A 151 16.47 -4.80 -12.35
N LYS A 152 17.59 -4.88 -13.05
CA LYS A 152 18.81 -4.19 -12.63
C LYS A 152 18.51 -2.70 -12.59
N PRO A 153 19.03 -1.99 -11.59
CA PRO A 153 18.90 -0.54 -11.49
C PRO A 153 19.43 0.16 -12.72
#